data_c56ed1e7ed1e334bb8564121b335294c
#
_entry.id   c56ed1e7ed1e334bb8564121b335294c
#
_cell.length_a   1.000
_cell.length_b   1.000
_cell.length_c   1.000
_cell.angle_alpha   90.00
_cell.angle_beta   90.00
_cell.angle_gamma   90.00
#
_symmetry.space_group_name_H-M   'P 1'
#
loop_
_entity.id
_entity.type
_entity.pdbx_description
1 polymer ?
#
loop_
_entity_poly.entity_id
_entity_poly.type
_entity_poly.pdbx_seq_one_letter_code
_entity_poly.pdbx_strand_id
1 'polypeptide(L)'
;MNAAGIGRLGVALLGGLLAAAVGYVLFFSLPTTGVELVGILLVVATGLIGLRIAGRIAGNVFDSYNVAEVAVEGPISRDGGGGRFPSGPQQTPTDDIVEQIEAADEDGNVKGLLVKLNTPGGEVVPSDDIRRAIVEFDGPAIAYTTDVCGSGGYWIASGCDELIARDASLVGSIGVIGSRVNATDLAERVGLSYERLAAGAYKDAGIPLKEMEDNERAYLQGLIDDFYGQFVERVAEGRELTEEEVRSTEARVYVGEEALDLGLVDSLGTREDAEDRLRAILDTETEIREFKPERGMMARISGGSASVAYALGAGIASVVDTNEEIEIRL
;
A
#
# COMPACT_ATOMS: atom_id res chain seq x y z
N MET A 1 24.47 -21.37 7.71
CA MET A 1 24.71 -20.11 6.97
C MET A 1 24.74 -20.43 5.50
N ASN A 2 23.75 -19.94 4.75
CA ASN A 2 23.62 -20.17 3.31
C ASN A 2 24.74 -19.46 2.55
N ALA A 3 25.09 -19.89 1.34
CA ALA A 3 26.13 -19.28 0.49
C ALA A 3 25.90 -17.75 0.32
N ALA A 4 24.65 -17.32 0.20
CA ALA A 4 24.26 -15.90 0.17
C ALA A 4 24.62 -15.14 1.45
N GLY A 5 24.43 -15.73 2.63
CA GLY A 5 24.80 -15.11 3.91
C GLY A 5 26.31 -14.92 4.07
N ILE A 6 27.11 -15.88 3.56
CA ILE A 6 28.58 -15.76 3.53
C ILE A 6 29.02 -14.66 2.54
N GLY A 7 28.36 -14.58 1.38
CA GLY A 7 28.61 -13.54 0.38
C GLY A 7 28.32 -12.13 0.91
N ARG A 8 27.15 -11.93 1.55
CA ARG A 8 26.75 -10.66 2.20
C ARG A 8 27.79 -10.21 3.24
N LEU A 9 28.20 -11.13 4.10
CA LEU A 9 29.19 -10.84 5.14
C LEU A 9 30.54 -10.47 4.53
N GLY A 10 30.96 -11.17 3.47
CA GLY A 10 32.21 -10.90 2.74
C GLY A 10 32.23 -9.51 2.11
N VAL A 11 31.19 -9.13 1.39
CA VAL A 11 31.07 -7.80 0.76
C VAL A 11 31.00 -6.68 1.81
N ALA A 12 30.24 -6.88 2.88
CA ALA A 12 30.14 -5.91 3.96
C ALA A 12 31.51 -5.68 4.65
N LEU A 13 32.24 -6.76 4.97
CA LEU A 13 33.56 -6.66 5.58
C LEU A 13 34.59 -6.01 4.66
N LEU A 14 34.62 -6.37 3.36
CA LEU A 14 35.52 -5.76 2.38
C LEU A 14 35.24 -4.26 2.23
N GLY A 15 33.97 -3.86 2.11
CA GLY A 15 33.58 -2.45 2.03
C GLY A 15 33.94 -1.66 3.30
N GLY A 16 33.74 -2.25 4.47
CA GLY A 16 34.16 -1.66 5.74
C GLY A 16 35.67 -1.47 5.85
N LEU A 17 36.45 -2.48 5.46
CA LEU A 17 37.94 -2.40 5.44
C LEU A 17 38.44 -1.35 4.45
N LEU A 18 37.84 -1.28 3.26
CA LEU A 18 38.22 -0.30 2.23
C LEU A 18 37.91 1.13 2.69
N ALA A 19 36.76 1.34 3.30
CA ALA A 19 36.38 2.65 3.88
C ALA A 19 37.29 3.03 5.06
N ALA A 20 37.65 2.09 5.92
CA ALA A 20 38.59 2.32 7.00
C ALA A 20 40.00 2.66 6.49
N ALA A 21 40.47 1.99 5.45
CA ALA A 21 41.76 2.28 4.80
C ALA A 21 41.78 3.69 4.17
N VAL A 22 40.72 4.08 3.47
CA VAL A 22 40.56 5.43 2.92
C VAL A 22 40.52 6.47 4.06
N GLY A 23 39.75 6.21 5.10
CA GLY A 23 39.68 7.07 6.30
C GLY A 23 41.03 7.22 6.98
N TYR A 24 41.80 6.13 7.09
CA TYR A 24 43.15 6.16 7.66
C TYR A 24 44.11 7.07 6.84
N VAL A 25 44.08 6.95 5.52
CA VAL A 25 44.89 7.81 4.66
C VAL A 25 44.48 9.28 4.78
N LEU A 26 43.19 9.57 4.72
CA LEU A 26 42.66 10.94 4.76
C LEU A 26 42.83 11.64 6.09
N PHE A 27 42.64 10.94 7.20
CA PHE A 27 42.54 11.54 8.53
C PHE A 27 43.73 11.24 9.47
N PHE A 28 44.59 10.31 9.10
CA PHE A 28 45.76 9.93 9.90
C PHE A 28 47.09 10.13 9.17
N SER A 29 47.22 9.74 7.89
CA SER A 29 48.49 9.79 7.16
C SER A 29 48.76 11.16 6.51
N LEU A 30 47.73 11.94 6.14
CA LEU A 30 47.90 13.22 5.49
C LEU A 30 48.02 14.43 6.47
N PRO A 31 47.35 14.45 7.64
CA PRO A 31 47.48 15.56 8.59
C PRO A 31 48.83 15.57 9.28
N THR A 32 49.51 16.73 9.31
CA THR A 32 50.85 16.91 9.91
C THR A 32 50.82 17.53 11.30
N THR A 33 49.68 17.75 11.93
CA THR A 33 49.57 18.39 13.23
C THR A 33 48.41 17.88 14.08
N GLY A 34 48.75 17.51 15.30
CA GLY A 34 48.08 17.56 16.63
C GLY A 34 46.62 17.10 16.84
N VAL A 35 45.93 16.44 15.90
CA VAL A 35 44.54 16.03 16.07
C VAL A 35 44.35 14.50 15.86
N GLU A 36 45.33 13.74 16.36
CA GLU A 36 45.38 12.28 16.19
C GLU A 36 44.10 11.59 16.74
N LEU A 37 43.58 12.06 17.84
CA LEU A 37 42.39 11.47 18.48
C LEU A 37 41.11 11.71 17.66
N VAL A 38 40.98 12.90 17.05
CA VAL A 38 39.86 13.22 16.14
C VAL A 38 40.01 12.44 14.82
N GLY A 39 41.26 12.27 14.34
CA GLY A 39 41.55 11.45 13.15
C GLY A 39 41.14 9.98 13.36
N ILE A 40 41.44 9.39 14.51
CA ILE A 40 41.01 8.02 14.85
C ILE A 40 39.48 7.89 14.87
N LEU A 41 38.78 8.83 15.51
CA LEU A 41 37.32 8.85 15.53
C LEU A 41 36.73 8.95 14.15
N LEU A 42 37.27 9.78 13.25
CA LEU A 42 36.85 9.93 11.88
C LEU A 42 37.12 8.66 11.05
N VAL A 43 38.25 7.98 11.25
CA VAL A 43 38.52 6.68 10.60
C VAL A 43 37.50 5.63 11.01
N VAL A 44 37.20 5.53 12.31
CA VAL A 44 36.18 4.59 12.81
C VAL A 44 34.81 4.94 12.26
N ALA A 45 34.39 6.21 12.26
CA ALA A 45 33.13 6.66 11.71
C ALA A 45 33.02 6.33 10.20
N THR A 46 34.09 6.59 9.43
CA THR A 46 34.13 6.27 7.98
C THR A 46 34.04 4.78 7.75
N GLY A 47 34.73 3.97 8.55
CA GLY A 47 34.65 2.49 8.51
C GLY A 47 33.24 1.97 8.79
N LEU A 48 32.56 2.51 9.81
CA LEU A 48 31.18 2.16 10.15
C LEU A 48 30.19 2.57 9.06
N ILE A 49 30.36 3.75 8.48
CA ILE A 49 29.54 4.21 7.34
C ILE A 49 29.76 3.30 6.13
N GLY A 50 31.02 2.97 5.80
CA GLY A 50 31.35 2.07 4.72
C GLY A 50 30.79 0.66 4.92
N LEU A 51 30.88 0.12 6.15
CA LEU A 51 30.27 -1.15 6.53
C LEU A 51 28.74 -1.13 6.32
N ARG A 52 28.09 -0.04 6.72
CA ARG A 52 26.65 0.13 6.58
C ARG A 52 26.22 0.25 5.10
N ILE A 53 26.97 0.99 4.28
CA ILE A 53 26.72 1.12 2.84
C ILE A 53 26.97 -0.21 2.13
N ALA A 54 28.11 -0.86 2.39
CA ALA A 54 28.42 -2.15 1.81
C ALA A 54 27.44 -3.25 2.24
N GLY A 55 26.97 -3.21 3.49
CA GLY A 55 25.91 -4.09 4.00
C GLY A 55 24.59 -3.91 3.25
N ARG A 56 24.21 -2.66 2.92
CA ARG A 56 23.01 -2.38 2.10
C ARG A 56 23.16 -2.89 0.67
N ILE A 57 24.33 -2.63 0.04
CA ILE A 57 24.61 -3.12 -1.33
C ILE A 57 24.60 -4.65 -1.34
N ALA A 58 25.23 -5.28 -0.34
CA ALA A 58 25.23 -6.74 -0.22
C ALA A 58 23.83 -7.32 0.02
N GLY A 59 22.98 -6.60 0.78
CA GLY A 59 21.57 -6.92 0.93
C GLY A 59 20.83 -6.99 -0.42
N ASN A 60 21.03 -6.01 -1.27
CA ASN A 60 20.38 -5.92 -2.58
C ASN A 60 20.97 -6.91 -3.63
N VAL A 61 22.24 -7.29 -3.51
CA VAL A 61 22.92 -8.21 -4.46
C VAL A 61 22.68 -9.67 -4.11
N PHE A 62 22.45 -9.99 -2.83
CA PHE A 62 22.26 -11.35 -2.33
C PHE A 62 20.87 -11.52 -1.67
N ASP A 63 19.87 -10.78 -2.15
CA ASP A 63 18.50 -10.96 -1.68
C ASP A 63 18.03 -12.38 -1.99
N SER A 64 17.55 -13.07 -0.96
CA SER A 64 17.11 -14.47 -1.05
C SER A 64 15.60 -14.62 -1.17
N TYR A 65 14.84 -13.49 -1.31
CA TYR A 65 13.40 -13.57 -1.45
C TYR A 65 12.97 -14.11 -2.82
N ASN A 66 11.84 -14.79 -2.81
CA ASN A 66 11.21 -15.33 -4.02
C ASN A 66 9.69 -15.08 -4.07
N VAL A 67 9.16 -14.39 -3.07
CA VAL A 67 7.75 -13.96 -3.02
C VAL A 67 7.70 -12.45 -2.73
N ALA A 68 6.94 -11.73 -3.54
CA ALA A 68 6.62 -10.33 -3.29
C ALA A 68 5.32 -10.25 -2.48
N GLU A 69 5.29 -9.42 -1.44
CA GLU A 69 4.06 -9.10 -0.72
C GLU A 69 3.68 -7.65 -1.02
N VAL A 70 2.46 -7.45 -1.53
CA VAL A 70 1.88 -6.13 -1.82
C VAL A 70 0.61 -5.96 -0.99
N ALA A 71 0.46 -4.80 -0.35
CA ALA A 71 -0.67 -4.52 0.53
C ALA A 71 -1.63 -3.50 -0.09
N VAL A 72 -2.94 -3.85 -0.06
CA VAL A 72 -4.05 -2.95 -0.40
C VAL A 72 -4.85 -2.69 0.88
N GLU A 73 -4.63 -1.53 1.48
CA GLU A 73 -5.21 -1.18 2.78
C GLU A 73 -6.00 0.13 2.72
N GLY A 74 -7.14 0.15 3.39
CA GLY A 74 -8.04 1.31 3.42
C GLY A 74 -8.85 1.49 2.12
N PRO A 75 -9.59 2.60 1.96
CA PRO A 75 -10.36 2.87 0.74
C PRO A 75 -9.49 3.02 -0.51
N ILE A 76 -9.94 2.45 -1.62
CA ILE A 76 -9.22 2.46 -2.91
C ILE A 76 -9.56 3.72 -3.67
N SER A 77 -8.55 4.50 -4.04
CA SER A 77 -8.70 5.70 -4.87
C SER A 77 -7.45 5.97 -5.68
N ARG A 78 -7.58 6.72 -6.79
CA ARG A 78 -6.44 7.07 -7.65
C ARG A 78 -5.32 7.78 -6.88
N ASP A 79 -5.69 8.78 -6.09
CA ASP A 79 -4.75 9.69 -5.43
C ASP A 79 -4.44 9.31 -3.96
N GLY A 80 -4.85 8.12 -3.50
CA GLY A 80 -4.62 7.68 -2.12
C GLY A 80 -5.43 8.46 -1.08
N GLY A 81 -6.55 9.06 -1.47
CA GLY A 81 -7.50 9.71 -0.55
C GLY A 81 -6.95 10.89 0.26
N GLY A 82 -5.89 11.55 -0.25
CA GLY A 82 -5.23 12.68 0.40
C GLY A 82 -6.16 13.86 0.63
N GLY A 83 -6.98 13.80 1.69
CA GLY A 83 -7.69 14.94 2.21
C GLY A 83 -6.70 15.99 2.72
N ARG A 84 -7.06 17.27 2.60
CA ARG A 84 -6.30 18.47 3.01
C ARG A 84 -5.82 18.48 4.47
N PHE A 85 -6.11 17.44 5.24
CA PHE A 85 -5.73 17.29 6.65
C PHE A 85 -4.90 16.01 6.85
N PRO A 86 -3.71 16.10 7.46
CA PRO A 86 -2.79 14.96 7.64
C PRO A 86 -3.22 13.98 8.76
N SER A 87 -4.49 13.91 9.12
CA SER A 87 -5.00 13.14 10.26
C SER A 87 -5.77 11.87 9.90
N GLY A 88 -5.82 11.46 8.61
CA GLY A 88 -6.40 10.18 8.17
C GLY A 88 -5.33 9.08 8.04
N PRO A 89 -5.71 7.80 8.09
CA PRO A 89 -4.79 6.72 7.74
C PRO A 89 -4.24 6.96 6.33
N GLN A 90 -2.93 6.88 6.17
CA GLN A 90 -2.30 7.01 4.86
C GLN A 90 -2.73 5.82 4.00
N GLN A 91 -3.48 6.11 2.96
CA GLN A 91 -3.84 5.15 1.93
C GLN A 91 -2.72 5.17 0.87
N THR A 92 -2.42 4.00 0.34
CA THR A 92 -1.48 3.92 -0.78
C THR A 92 -2.24 4.27 -2.06
N PRO A 93 -1.77 5.23 -2.87
CA PRO A 93 -2.36 5.50 -4.18
C PRO A 93 -2.39 4.24 -5.03
N THR A 94 -3.43 4.10 -5.86
CA THR A 94 -3.56 2.95 -6.76
C THR A 94 -2.35 2.78 -7.67
N ASP A 95 -1.85 3.87 -8.23
CA ASP A 95 -0.71 3.83 -9.15
C ASP A 95 0.55 3.30 -8.46
N ASP A 96 0.76 3.65 -7.17
CA ASP A 96 1.86 3.10 -6.38
C ASP A 96 1.71 1.58 -6.13
N ILE A 97 0.46 1.07 -5.99
CA ILE A 97 0.20 -0.37 -5.82
C ILE A 97 0.47 -1.12 -7.13
N VAL A 98 0.01 -0.58 -8.26
CA VAL A 98 0.27 -1.13 -9.59
C VAL A 98 1.78 -1.17 -9.86
N GLU A 99 2.50 -0.07 -9.63
CA GLU A 99 3.97 -0.03 -9.77
C GLU A 99 4.69 -1.07 -8.90
N GLN A 100 4.18 -1.38 -7.70
CA GLN A 100 4.74 -2.43 -6.84
C GLN A 100 4.56 -3.82 -7.43
N ILE A 101 3.39 -4.11 -8.03
CA ILE A 101 3.10 -5.39 -8.66
C ILE A 101 3.96 -5.54 -9.93
N GLU A 102 4.01 -4.50 -10.78
CA GLU A 102 4.85 -4.49 -11.99
C GLU A 102 6.34 -4.65 -11.65
N ALA A 103 6.83 -3.95 -10.62
CA ALA A 103 8.21 -4.11 -10.15
C ALA A 103 8.50 -5.50 -9.58
N ALA A 104 7.49 -6.16 -9.00
CA ALA A 104 7.61 -7.55 -8.55
C ALA A 104 7.68 -8.51 -9.74
N ASP A 105 6.90 -8.27 -10.79
CA ASP A 105 6.89 -9.06 -12.02
C ASP A 105 8.22 -8.95 -12.80
N GLU A 106 8.78 -7.74 -12.86
CA GLU A 106 10.08 -7.48 -13.49
C GLU A 106 11.28 -8.03 -12.69
N ASP A 107 11.11 -8.35 -11.40
CA ASP A 107 12.17 -8.87 -10.55
C ASP A 107 12.36 -10.38 -10.75
N GLY A 108 13.38 -10.78 -11.47
CA GLY A 108 13.68 -12.18 -11.75
C GLY A 108 13.86 -13.11 -10.54
N ASN A 109 13.95 -12.57 -9.31
CA ASN A 109 13.95 -13.36 -8.08
C ASN A 109 12.53 -13.74 -7.65
N VAL A 110 11.55 -12.90 -7.93
CA VAL A 110 10.15 -13.13 -7.55
C VAL A 110 9.55 -14.23 -8.41
N LYS A 111 8.85 -15.16 -7.77
CA LYS A 111 8.20 -16.32 -8.40
C LYS A 111 6.74 -16.44 -8.00
N GLY A 112 6.28 -15.63 -7.05
CA GLY A 112 4.91 -15.62 -6.59
C GLY A 112 4.56 -14.29 -5.91
N LEU A 113 3.28 -13.95 -5.94
CA LEU A 113 2.72 -12.73 -5.39
C LEU A 113 1.80 -13.06 -4.20
N LEU A 114 2.03 -12.41 -3.08
CA LEU A 114 1.16 -12.45 -1.91
C LEU A 114 0.45 -11.10 -1.79
N VAL A 115 -0.88 -11.08 -1.91
CA VAL A 115 -1.67 -9.85 -1.88
C VAL A 115 -2.40 -9.73 -0.55
N LYS A 116 -1.99 -8.75 0.27
CA LYS A 116 -2.69 -8.43 1.51
C LYS A 116 -3.87 -7.53 1.23
N LEU A 117 -5.07 -7.97 1.61
CA LEU A 117 -6.30 -7.19 1.48
C LEU A 117 -6.86 -6.82 2.85
N ASN A 118 -7.00 -5.51 3.10
CA ASN A 118 -7.74 -4.98 4.24
C ASN A 118 -8.44 -3.68 3.81
N THR A 119 -9.47 -3.80 3.00
CA THR A 119 -10.11 -2.67 2.33
C THR A 119 -11.62 -2.83 2.23
N PRO A 120 -12.40 -1.76 2.46
CA PRO A 120 -13.83 -1.74 2.20
C PRO A 120 -14.16 -1.55 0.69
N GLY A 121 -13.13 -1.44 -0.16
CA GLY A 121 -13.25 -1.09 -1.57
C GLY A 121 -13.10 0.40 -1.85
N GLY A 122 -13.59 0.86 -2.98
CA GLY A 122 -13.46 2.26 -3.41
C GLY A 122 -13.85 2.48 -4.86
N GLU A 123 -13.06 3.24 -5.59
CA GLU A 123 -13.31 3.58 -6.98
C GLU A 123 -13.17 2.37 -7.91
N VAL A 124 -14.06 2.25 -8.91
CA VAL A 124 -14.12 1.09 -9.80
C VAL A 124 -12.86 0.95 -10.65
N VAL A 125 -12.48 2.01 -11.38
CA VAL A 125 -11.32 1.96 -12.28
C VAL A 125 -10.01 1.71 -11.52
N PRO A 126 -9.72 2.39 -10.40
CA PRO A 126 -8.59 2.05 -9.53
C PRO A 126 -8.55 0.59 -9.08
N SER A 127 -9.70 0.02 -8.71
CA SER A 127 -9.78 -1.39 -8.34
C SER A 127 -9.49 -2.34 -9.51
N ASP A 128 -9.97 -1.98 -10.71
CA ASP A 128 -9.71 -2.76 -11.94
C ASP A 128 -8.24 -2.69 -12.37
N ASP A 129 -7.58 -1.53 -12.24
CA ASP A 129 -6.16 -1.38 -12.55
C ASP A 129 -5.30 -2.30 -11.68
N ILE A 130 -5.57 -2.36 -10.37
CA ILE A 130 -4.86 -3.28 -9.46
C ILE A 130 -5.15 -4.75 -9.84
N ARG A 131 -6.44 -5.09 -10.08
CA ARG A 131 -6.80 -6.45 -10.52
C ARG A 131 -6.06 -6.85 -11.78
N ARG A 132 -6.00 -5.97 -12.78
CA ARG A 132 -5.30 -6.23 -14.04
C ARG A 132 -3.83 -6.48 -13.85
N ALA A 133 -3.15 -5.67 -13.04
CA ALA A 133 -1.74 -5.89 -12.72
C ALA A 133 -1.51 -7.25 -12.06
N ILE A 134 -2.41 -7.71 -11.19
CA ILE A 134 -2.34 -9.04 -10.59
C ILE A 134 -2.52 -10.14 -11.64
N VAL A 135 -3.52 -10.01 -12.52
CA VAL A 135 -3.79 -11.00 -13.59
C VAL A 135 -2.65 -11.07 -14.62
N GLU A 136 -1.95 -9.96 -14.85
CA GLU A 136 -0.82 -9.87 -15.78
C GLU A 136 0.50 -10.36 -15.16
N PHE A 137 0.58 -10.55 -13.84
CA PHE A 137 1.76 -11.04 -13.13
C PHE A 137 2.11 -12.49 -13.56
N ASP A 138 3.40 -12.74 -13.90
CA ASP A 138 3.90 -14.06 -14.35
C ASP A 138 4.23 -14.97 -13.16
N GLY A 139 3.20 -15.55 -12.55
CA GLY A 139 3.34 -16.47 -11.42
C GLY A 139 2.07 -16.59 -10.59
N PRO A 140 2.04 -17.49 -9.59
CA PRO A 140 0.88 -17.63 -8.71
C PRO A 140 0.71 -16.38 -7.84
N ALA A 141 -0.53 -15.89 -7.77
CA ALA A 141 -0.96 -14.77 -6.94
C ALA A 141 -2.00 -15.25 -5.90
N ILE A 142 -1.63 -15.23 -4.63
CA ILE A 142 -2.54 -15.58 -3.53
C ILE A 142 -2.89 -14.34 -2.73
N ALA A 143 -4.19 -14.09 -2.57
CA ALA A 143 -4.68 -13.06 -1.67
C ALA A 143 -4.97 -13.63 -0.27
N TYR A 144 -4.71 -12.83 0.75
CA TYR A 144 -5.24 -13.07 2.09
C TYR A 144 -5.88 -11.81 2.65
N THR A 145 -6.99 -11.98 3.37
CA THR A 145 -7.64 -10.86 4.05
C THR A 145 -7.52 -10.95 5.56
N THR A 146 -7.24 -9.81 6.19
CA THR A 146 -7.17 -9.70 7.65
C THR A 146 -8.54 -9.43 8.24
N ASP A 147 -9.15 -8.29 7.93
CA ASP A 147 -10.40 -7.84 8.53
C ASP A 147 -11.51 -7.70 7.49
N VAL A 148 -11.23 -6.99 6.38
CA VAL A 148 -12.25 -6.66 5.37
C VAL A 148 -11.70 -6.84 3.95
N CYS A 149 -12.44 -7.56 3.12
CA CYS A 149 -12.27 -7.64 1.67
C CYS A 149 -13.61 -7.38 0.99
N GLY A 150 -13.99 -6.12 0.87
CA GLY A 150 -15.31 -5.73 0.39
C GLY A 150 -15.28 -4.90 -0.88
N SER A 151 -16.34 -5.02 -1.70
CA SER A 151 -16.55 -4.19 -2.89
C SER A 151 -15.32 -4.17 -3.81
N GLY A 152 -14.69 -3.03 -4.10
CA GLY A 152 -13.46 -2.95 -4.88
C GLY A 152 -12.32 -3.84 -4.39
N GLY A 153 -12.26 -4.15 -3.07
CA GLY A 153 -11.31 -5.12 -2.53
C GLY A 153 -11.60 -6.54 -3.02
N TYR A 154 -12.88 -6.91 -3.10
CA TYR A 154 -13.28 -8.20 -3.65
C TYR A 154 -13.11 -8.25 -5.18
N TRP A 155 -13.30 -7.11 -5.86
CA TRP A 155 -12.93 -6.97 -7.27
C TRP A 155 -11.46 -7.32 -7.51
N ILE A 156 -10.56 -6.78 -6.68
CA ILE A 156 -9.12 -7.09 -6.73
C ILE A 156 -8.87 -8.57 -6.43
N ALA A 157 -9.48 -9.11 -5.36
CA ALA A 157 -9.35 -10.51 -4.97
C ALA A 157 -9.76 -11.48 -6.09
N SER A 158 -10.76 -11.11 -6.91
CA SER A 158 -11.17 -11.93 -8.06
C SER A 158 -10.11 -12.07 -9.16
N GLY A 159 -9.03 -11.30 -9.10
CA GLY A 159 -7.87 -11.43 -9.98
C GLY A 159 -6.77 -12.34 -9.45
N CYS A 160 -6.86 -12.78 -8.19
CA CYS A 160 -5.92 -13.73 -7.59
C CYS A 160 -6.35 -15.17 -7.82
N ASP A 161 -5.39 -16.10 -7.88
CA ASP A 161 -5.67 -17.52 -8.04
C ASP A 161 -6.43 -18.10 -6.85
N GLU A 162 -6.10 -17.67 -5.63
CA GLU A 162 -6.78 -18.09 -4.40
C GLU A 162 -6.97 -16.89 -3.46
N LEU A 163 -8.08 -16.89 -2.70
CA LEU A 163 -8.36 -15.96 -1.62
C LEU A 163 -8.49 -16.72 -0.29
N ILE A 164 -7.65 -16.38 0.66
CA ILE A 164 -7.68 -16.91 2.03
C ILE A 164 -8.25 -15.86 2.97
N ALA A 165 -9.25 -16.22 3.75
CA ALA A 165 -9.87 -15.34 4.74
C ALA A 165 -9.84 -15.96 6.14
N ARG A 166 -9.87 -15.12 7.17
CA ARG A 166 -10.13 -15.63 8.52
C ARG A 166 -11.62 -15.91 8.68
N ASP A 167 -11.95 -16.76 9.59
CA ASP A 167 -13.34 -17.10 9.95
C ASP A 167 -14.24 -15.88 10.19
N ALA A 168 -13.70 -14.88 10.86
CA ALA A 168 -14.38 -13.61 11.20
C ALA A 168 -14.10 -12.46 10.23
N SER A 169 -13.33 -12.63 9.16
CA SER A 169 -13.14 -11.58 8.15
C SER A 169 -14.45 -11.28 7.44
N LEU A 170 -14.66 -10.02 7.09
CA LEU A 170 -15.82 -9.58 6.31
C LEU A 170 -15.49 -9.59 4.82
N VAL A 171 -16.20 -10.41 4.04
CA VAL A 171 -15.94 -10.63 2.61
C VAL A 171 -17.21 -10.40 1.80
N GLY A 172 -17.07 -9.90 0.56
CA GLY A 172 -18.19 -9.74 -0.37
C GLY A 172 -18.50 -8.29 -0.71
N SER A 173 -19.72 -7.81 -0.46
CA SER A 173 -20.19 -6.50 -0.93
C SER A 173 -20.01 -6.33 -2.46
N ILE A 174 -20.36 -7.39 -3.22
CA ILE A 174 -20.24 -7.44 -4.68
C ILE A 174 -21.37 -6.61 -5.27
N GLY A 175 -21.15 -5.30 -5.34
CA GLY A 175 -22.14 -4.35 -5.80
C GLY A 175 -21.55 -2.98 -6.07
N VAL A 176 -22.32 -2.14 -6.76
CA VAL A 176 -21.94 -0.78 -7.14
C VAL A 176 -22.99 0.20 -6.63
N ILE A 177 -22.55 1.27 -6.04
CA ILE A 177 -23.43 2.32 -5.53
C ILE A 177 -23.06 3.67 -6.13
N GLY A 178 -24.06 4.41 -6.60
CA GLY A 178 -23.98 5.83 -6.87
C GLY A 178 -24.93 6.58 -5.96
N SER A 179 -24.45 7.57 -5.25
CA SER A 179 -25.28 8.38 -4.34
C SER A 179 -25.10 9.87 -4.58
N ARG A 180 -26.18 10.62 -4.36
CA ARG A 180 -26.16 12.08 -4.35
C ARG A 180 -27.00 12.61 -3.19
N VAL A 181 -26.64 13.80 -2.72
CA VAL A 181 -27.51 14.56 -1.80
C VAL A 181 -28.46 15.42 -2.64
N ASN A 182 -29.76 15.39 -2.37
CA ASN A 182 -30.70 16.38 -2.87
C ASN A 182 -30.77 17.56 -1.89
N ALA A 183 -30.32 18.72 -2.31
CA ALA A 183 -30.29 19.93 -1.49
C ALA A 183 -31.22 21.03 -2.06
N THR A 184 -32.14 20.70 -2.96
CA THR A 184 -33.05 21.67 -3.62
C THR A 184 -33.87 22.45 -2.59
N ASP A 185 -34.59 21.76 -1.73
CA ASP A 185 -35.42 22.41 -0.68
C ASP A 185 -34.60 23.27 0.28
N LEU A 186 -33.37 22.83 0.61
CA LEU A 186 -32.49 23.62 1.47
C LEU A 186 -32.05 24.91 0.76
N ALA A 187 -31.67 24.84 -0.50
CA ALA A 187 -31.27 25.99 -1.31
C ALA A 187 -32.43 27.01 -1.39
N GLU A 188 -33.64 26.58 -1.67
CA GLU A 188 -34.81 27.45 -1.70
C GLU A 188 -35.07 28.16 -0.35
N ARG A 189 -34.99 27.41 0.78
CA ARG A 189 -35.21 27.97 2.13
C ARG A 189 -34.17 29.03 2.50
N VAL A 190 -32.95 28.96 2.00
CA VAL A 190 -31.90 29.94 2.24
C VAL A 190 -31.79 31.00 1.12
N GLY A 191 -32.74 31.00 0.18
CA GLY A 191 -32.83 31.98 -0.88
C GLY A 191 -31.80 31.81 -2.02
N LEU A 192 -31.27 30.60 -2.21
CA LEU A 192 -30.40 30.25 -3.33
C LEU A 192 -31.25 29.70 -4.49
N SER A 193 -30.98 30.18 -5.70
CA SER A 193 -31.53 29.67 -6.95
C SER A 193 -30.44 29.01 -7.80
N TYR A 194 -30.76 27.89 -8.43
CA TYR A 194 -29.88 27.23 -9.42
C TYR A 194 -30.33 27.64 -10.83
N GLU A 195 -29.47 28.37 -11.54
CA GLU A 195 -29.68 28.75 -12.94
C GLU A 195 -28.88 27.82 -13.86
N ARG A 196 -29.59 27.06 -14.69
CA ARG A 196 -29.00 26.09 -15.61
C ARG A 196 -28.60 26.73 -16.94
N LEU A 197 -27.29 26.72 -17.24
CA LEU A 197 -26.74 27.03 -18.55
C LEU A 197 -25.91 25.84 -19.02
N ALA A 198 -26.50 24.93 -19.79
CA ALA A 198 -25.84 23.70 -20.18
C ALA A 198 -26.06 23.35 -21.66
N ALA A 199 -25.04 22.79 -22.31
CA ALA A 199 -25.13 22.11 -23.58
C ALA A 199 -25.00 20.61 -23.38
N GLY A 200 -25.99 19.84 -23.86
CA GLY A 200 -26.15 18.41 -23.63
C GLY A 200 -27.15 18.10 -22.51
N ALA A 201 -28.07 17.17 -22.79
CA ALA A 201 -29.25 16.90 -21.94
C ALA A 201 -28.89 16.42 -20.55
N TYR A 202 -27.82 15.61 -20.41
CA TYR A 202 -27.42 14.97 -19.18
C TYR A 202 -26.20 15.60 -18.52
N LYS A 203 -25.77 16.79 -18.96
CA LYS A 203 -24.51 17.41 -18.48
C LYS A 203 -24.52 17.74 -16.99
N ASP A 204 -25.70 17.96 -16.44
CA ASP A 204 -25.94 18.29 -15.02
C ASP A 204 -26.77 17.20 -14.30
N ALA A 205 -26.86 16.01 -14.89
CA ALA A 205 -27.47 14.88 -14.22
C ALA A 205 -26.74 14.58 -12.90
N GLY A 206 -27.49 14.47 -11.80
CA GLY A 206 -26.90 14.22 -10.49
C GLY A 206 -26.45 15.46 -9.69
N ILE A 207 -26.56 16.68 -10.23
CA ILE A 207 -26.29 17.90 -9.47
C ILE A 207 -27.21 18.03 -8.24
N PRO A 208 -26.67 18.41 -7.04
CA PRO A 208 -27.43 18.47 -5.79
C PRO A 208 -28.54 19.52 -5.76
N LEU A 209 -28.44 20.58 -6.58
CA LEU A 209 -29.28 21.79 -6.48
C LEU A 209 -30.48 21.81 -7.41
N LYS A 210 -30.82 20.66 -8.01
CA LYS A 210 -32.06 20.50 -8.79
C LYS A 210 -32.69 19.15 -8.53
N GLU A 211 -34.01 19.05 -8.75
CA GLU A 211 -34.69 17.76 -8.77
C GLU A 211 -34.17 16.90 -9.94
N MET A 212 -34.06 15.60 -9.70
CA MET A 212 -33.63 14.63 -10.71
C MET A 212 -34.82 14.23 -11.56
N GLU A 213 -34.72 14.42 -12.87
CA GLU A 213 -35.71 13.94 -13.82
C GLU A 213 -35.64 12.41 -14.01
N ASP A 214 -36.74 11.79 -14.43
CA ASP A 214 -36.83 10.33 -14.61
C ASP A 214 -35.82 9.80 -15.64
N ASN A 215 -35.60 10.54 -16.74
CA ASN A 215 -34.61 10.22 -17.75
C ASN A 215 -33.16 10.32 -17.25
N GLU A 216 -32.87 11.29 -16.37
CA GLU A 216 -31.54 11.40 -15.73
C GLU A 216 -31.31 10.25 -14.75
N ARG A 217 -32.35 9.88 -13.98
CA ARG A 217 -32.32 8.72 -13.10
C ARG A 217 -32.05 7.44 -13.88
N ALA A 218 -32.77 7.22 -14.99
CA ALA A 218 -32.59 6.05 -15.83
C ALA A 218 -31.17 6.01 -16.43
N TYR A 219 -30.65 7.16 -16.88
CA TYR A 219 -29.29 7.26 -17.38
C TYR A 219 -28.24 6.91 -16.33
N LEU A 220 -28.32 7.49 -15.12
CA LEU A 220 -27.37 7.22 -14.04
C LEU A 220 -27.49 5.79 -13.52
N GLN A 221 -28.72 5.23 -13.46
CA GLN A 221 -28.93 3.83 -13.10
C GLN A 221 -28.29 2.89 -14.12
N GLY A 222 -28.41 3.20 -15.42
CA GLY A 222 -27.75 2.42 -16.47
C GLY A 222 -26.24 2.32 -16.29
N LEU A 223 -25.56 3.42 -15.90
CA LEU A 223 -24.13 3.37 -15.59
C LEU A 223 -23.80 2.47 -14.38
N ILE A 224 -24.65 2.49 -13.35
CA ILE A 224 -24.49 1.61 -12.19
C ILE A 224 -24.69 0.15 -12.59
N ASP A 225 -25.71 -0.14 -13.42
CA ASP A 225 -25.99 -1.48 -13.89
C ASP A 225 -24.87 -2.03 -14.78
N ASP A 226 -24.26 -1.18 -15.64
CA ASP A 226 -23.10 -1.54 -16.45
C ASP A 226 -21.88 -1.90 -15.59
N PHE A 227 -21.54 -1.09 -14.60
CA PHE A 227 -20.45 -1.40 -13.66
C PHE A 227 -20.73 -2.65 -12.84
N TYR A 228 -21.97 -2.83 -12.39
CA TYR A 228 -22.37 -4.04 -11.67
C TYR A 228 -22.26 -5.30 -12.55
N GLY A 229 -22.67 -5.20 -13.81
CA GLY A 229 -22.50 -6.29 -14.78
C GLY A 229 -21.03 -6.71 -14.92
N GLN A 230 -20.13 -5.74 -15.10
CA GLN A 230 -18.69 -6.00 -15.17
C GLN A 230 -18.17 -6.64 -13.87
N PHE A 231 -18.61 -6.18 -12.69
CA PHE A 231 -18.19 -6.76 -11.43
C PHE A 231 -18.61 -8.21 -11.30
N VAL A 232 -19.87 -8.51 -11.64
CA VAL A 232 -20.38 -9.89 -11.63
C VAL A 232 -19.58 -10.79 -12.56
N GLU A 233 -19.29 -10.34 -13.78
CA GLU A 233 -18.47 -11.07 -14.75
C GLU A 233 -17.07 -11.37 -14.20
N ARG A 234 -16.37 -10.38 -13.63
CA ARG A 234 -15.02 -10.55 -13.07
C ARG A 234 -14.98 -11.55 -11.91
N VAL A 235 -15.99 -11.50 -11.04
CA VAL A 235 -16.10 -12.43 -9.93
C VAL A 235 -16.44 -13.84 -10.41
N ALA A 236 -17.39 -13.97 -11.34
CA ALA A 236 -17.77 -15.25 -11.91
C ALA A 236 -16.57 -15.96 -12.56
N GLU A 237 -15.78 -15.23 -13.35
CA GLU A 237 -14.55 -15.74 -13.97
C GLU A 237 -13.49 -16.14 -12.92
N GLY A 238 -13.23 -15.26 -11.93
CA GLY A 238 -12.13 -15.44 -10.99
C GLY A 238 -12.42 -16.43 -9.84
N ARG A 239 -13.68 -16.82 -9.64
CA ARG A 239 -14.11 -17.72 -8.55
C ARG A 239 -14.81 -19.00 -9.06
N GLU A 240 -14.81 -19.21 -10.36
CA GLU A 240 -15.51 -20.36 -10.99
C GLU A 240 -17.00 -20.45 -10.60
N LEU A 241 -17.64 -19.28 -10.37
CA LEU A 241 -19.05 -19.16 -10.03
C LEU A 241 -19.85 -18.77 -11.28
N THR A 242 -21.14 -19.09 -11.28
CA THR A 242 -22.06 -18.55 -12.28
C THR A 242 -22.41 -17.10 -11.93
N GLU A 243 -22.74 -16.28 -12.95
CA GLU A 243 -23.21 -14.92 -12.69
C GLU A 243 -24.48 -14.90 -11.80
N GLU A 244 -25.34 -15.92 -11.88
CA GLU A 244 -26.54 -16.03 -11.06
C GLU A 244 -26.18 -16.23 -9.58
N GLU A 245 -25.20 -17.07 -9.27
CA GLU A 245 -24.68 -17.25 -7.91
C GLU A 245 -24.10 -15.96 -7.37
N VAL A 246 -23.28 -15.25 -8.16
CA VAL A 246 -22.74 -13.95 -7.76
C VAL A 246 -23.85 -12.94 -7.52
N ARG A 247 -24.84 -12.82 -8.42
CA ARG A 247 -25.99 -11.90 -8.27
C ARG A 247 -26.85 -12.25 -7.04
N SER A 248 -26.96 -13.54 -6.68
CA SER A 248 -27.73 -13.99 -5.53
C SER A 248 -27.17 -13.52 -4.18
N THR A 249 -25.91 -13.05 -4.15
CA THR A 249 -25.29 -12.45 -2.97
C THR A 249 -25.93 -11.12 -2.62
N GLU A 250 -26.60 -10.44 -3.56
CA GLU A 250 -27.29 -9.15 -3.39
C GLU A 250 -26.41 -8.08 -2.71
N ALA A 251 -25.12 -8.08 -3.03
CA ALA A 251 -24.12 -7.20 -2.44
C ALA A 251 -24.00 -7.30 -0.91
N ARG A 252 -24.39 -8.42 -0.32
CA ARG A 252 -24.22 -8.66 1.12
C ARG A 252 -22.76 -8.83 1.47
N VAL A 253 -22.47 -8.67 2.75
CA VAL A 253 -21.19 -8.97 3.37
C VAL A 253 -21.38 -10.23 4.20
N TYR A 254 -20.44 -11.15 4.13
CA TYR A 254 -20.41 -12.44 4.79
C TYR A 254 -19.20 -12.52 5.71
N VAL A 255 -19.31 -13.28 6.79
CA VAL A 255 -18.12 -13.71 7.55
C VAL A 255 -17.37 -14.78 6.75
N GLY A 256 -16.08 -14.97 7.03
CA GLY A 256 -15.24 -15.87 6.24
C GLY A 256 -15.76 -17.28 6.13
N GLU A 257 -16.32 -17.87 7.21
CA GLU A 257 -16.95 -19.22 7.18
C GLU A 257 -18.09 -19.28 6.17
N GLU A 258 -19.00 -18.29 6.18
CA GLU A 258 -20.14 -18.24 5.28
C GLU A 258 -19.68 -17.94 3.83
N ALA A 259 -18.64 -17.11 3.66
CA ALA A 259 -18.05 -16.82 2.36
C ALA A 259 -17.40 -18.07 1.74
N LEU A 260 -16.79 -18.94 2.55
CA LEU A 260 -16.26 -20.23 2.11
C LEU A 260 -17.38 -21.15 1.59
N ASP A 261 -18.48 -21.26 2.34
CA ASP A 261 -19.62 -22.09 1.94
C ASP A 261 -20.26 -21.61 0.62
N LEU A 262 -20.16 -20.33 0.33
CA LEU A 262 -20.64 -19.71 -0.91
C LEU A 262 -19.63 -19.75 -2.08
N GLY A 263 -18.43 -20.27 -1.87
CA GLY A 263 -17.37 -20.28 -2.88
C GLY A 263 -16.75 -18.90 -3.15
N LEU A 264 -16.99 -17.92 -2.27
CA LEU A 264 -16.39 -16.59 -2.36
C LEU A 264 -14.96 -16.55 -1.80
N VAL A 265 -14.56 -17.55 -1.04
CA VAL A 265 -13.24 -17.75 -0.43
C VAL A 265 -12.82 -19.19 -0.64
N ASP A 266 -11.54 -19.43 -0.93
CA ASP A 266 -11.02 -20.76 -1.26
C ASP A 266 -10.65 -21.56 0.00
N SER A 267 -10.20 -20.88 1.06
CA SER A 267 -9.90 -21.51 2.34
C SER A 267 -9.93 -20.52 3.51
N LEU A 268 -10.11 -21.06 4.72
CA LEU A 268 -9.93 -20.28 5.95
C LEU A 268 -8.49 -20.38 6.43
N GLY A 269 -7.92 -19.23 6.82
CA GLY A 269 -6.55 -19.18 7.29
C GLY A 269 -6.06 -17.75 7.55
N THR A 270 -4.78 -17.67 7.77
CA THR A 270 -4.03 -16.45 8.07
C THR A 270 -3.02 -16.14 6.95
N ARG A 271 -2.21 -15.11 7.13
CA ARG A 271 -1.06 -14.84 6.27
C ARG A 271 -0.09 -16.03 6.18
N GLU A 272 0.10 -16.76 7.29
CA GLU A 272 1.00 -17.92 7.35
C GLU A 272 0.48 -19.06 6.47
N ASP A 273 -0.85 -19.31 6.49
CA ASP A 273 -1.48 -20.32 5.63
C ASP A 273 -1.35 -19.93 4.14
N ALA A 274 -1.46 -18.64 3.80
CA ALA A 274 -1.25 -18.14 2.43
C ALA A 274 0.22 -18.31 1.99
N GLU A 275 1.18 -18.09 2.88
CA GLU A 275 2.60 -18.36 2.64
C GLU A 275 2.87 -19.85 2.42
N ASP A 276 2.30 -20.72 3.28
CA ASP A 276 2.40 -22.17 3.14
C ASP A 276 1.79 -22.68 1.83
N ARG A 277 0.70 -22.04 1.40
CA ARG A 277 0.07 -22.35 0.12
C ARG A 277 0.97 -21.96 -1.07
N LEU A 278 1.57 -20.78 -1.06
CA LEU A 278 2.56 -20.37 -2.08
C LEU A 278 3.78 -21.30 -2.07
N ARG A 279 4.28 -21.68 -0.90
CA ARG A 279 5.37 -22.65 -0.76
C ARG A 279 5.04 -23.98 -1.43
N ALA A 280 3.82 -24.44 -1.24
CA ALA A 280 3.36 -25.70 -1.85
C ALA A 280 3.23 -25.60 -3.38
N ILE A 281 2.76 -24.47 -3.91
CA ILE A 281 2.64 -24.25 -5.36
C ILE A 281 4.01 -24.11 -6.02
N LEU A 282 4.91 -23.36 -5.39
CA LEU A 282 6.26 -23.09 -5.92
C LEU A 282 7.24 -24.25 -5.73
N ASP A 283 6.87 -25.26 -4.93
CA ASP A 283 7.70 -26.43 -4.54
C ASP A 283 9.11 -26.01 -4.04
N THR A 284 9.16 -24.89 -3.27
CA THR A 284 10.40 -24.35 -2.71
C THR A 284 10.12 -23.57 -1.44
N GLU A 285 11.14 -23.42 -0.59
CA GLU A 285 11.02 -22.53 0.58
C GLU A 285 10.72 -21.10 0.13
N THR A 286 9.78 -20.46 0.79
CA THR A 286 9.38 -19.08 0.52
C THR A 286 10.14 -18.12 1.43
N GLU A 287 10.75 -17.10 0.85
CA GLU A 287 11.25 -15.92 1.55
C GLU A 287 10.50 -14.70 1.01
N ILE A 288 9.70 -14.08 1.85
CA ILE A 288 8.81 -12.98 1.45
C ILE A 288 9.51 -11.63 1.62
N ARG A 289 9.40 -10.78 0.63
CA ARG A 289 9.76 -9.37 0.69
C ARG A 289 8.53 -8.50 0.49
N GLU A 290 8.27 -7.58 1.43
CA GLU A 290 7.26 -6.56 1.27
C GLU A 290 7.73 -5.50 0.27
N PHE A 291 7.02 -5.36 -0.83
CA PHE A 291 7.23 -4.29 -1.81
C PHE A 291 6.51 -3.03 -1.31
N LYS A 292 7.23 -1.93 -1.26
CA LYS A 292 6.73 -0.63 -0.80
C LYS A 292 6.95 0.42 -1.86
N PRO A 293 6.06 1.41 -1.96
CA PRO A 293 6.25 2.50 -2.92
C PRO A 293 7.64 3.12 -2.77
N GLU A 294 8.33 3.33 -3.87
CA GLU A 294 9.58 4.07 -3.87
C GLU A 294 9.31 5.55 -3.57
N ARG A 295 9.27 5.90 -2.30
CA ARG A 295 9.23 7.33 -1.92
C ARG A 295 10.50 7.99 -2.44
N GLY A 296 10.36 8.91 -3.39
CA GLY A 296 11.46 9.62 -4.00
C GLY A 296 12.44 10.17 -2.96
N MET A 297 13.72 10.28 -3.32
CA MET A 297 14.83 10.67 -2.42
C MET A 297 14.53 11.95 -1.62
N MET A 298 13.73 12.87 -2.16
CA MET A 298 13.27 14.10 -1.49
C MET A 298 12.32 13.82 -0.31
N ALA A 299 11.43 12.82 -0.41
CA ALA A 299 10.54 12.43 0.68
C ALA A 299 11.30 11.71 1.81
N ARG A 300 12.36 10.97 1.46
CA ARG A 300 13.29 10.35 2.45
C ARG A 300 14.09 11.42 3.21
N ILE A 301 14.51 12.51 2.54
CA ILE A 301 15.24 13.61 3.15
C ILE A 301 14.31 14.48 4.01
N SER A 302 13.09 14.77 3.56
CA SER A 302 12.14 15.57 4.35
C SER A 302 11.63 14.83 5.60
N GLY A 303 11.39 13.52 5.54
CA GLY A 303 11.04 12.70 6.70
C GLY A 303 12.18 12.59 7.73
N GLY A 304 13.43 12.50 7.26
CA GLY A 304 14.63 12.51 8.11
C GLY A 304 14.93 13.87 8.72
N SER A 305 14.74 14.96 7.96
CA SER A 305 14.99 16.32 8.46
C SER A 305 13.97 16.76 9.51
N ALA A 306 12.71 16.33 9.40
CA ALA A 306 11.68 16.63 10.41
C ALA A 306 11.99 15.93 11.76
N SER A 307 12.43 14.69 11.74
CA SER A 307 12.83 13.97 12.98
C SER A 307 14.11 14.51 13.59
N VAL A 308 15.08 14.95 12.77
CA VAL A 308 16.31 15.60 13.24
C VAL A 308 15.99 17.01 13.78
N ALA A 309 15.14 17.79 13.11
CA ALA A 309 14.70 19.10 13.59
C ALA A 309 13.90 18.98 14.91
N TYR A 310 13.06 17.97 15.05
CA TYR A 310 12.33 17.68 16.30
C TYR A 310 13.30 17.26 17.43
N ALA A 311 14.27 16.40 17.15
CA ALA A 311 15.27 15.97 18.14
C ALA A 311 16.20 17.12 18.57
N LEU A 312 16.60 18.00 17.63
CA LEU A 312 17.35 19.22 17.93
C LEU A 312 16.51 20.22 18.72
N GLY A 313 15.24 20.41 18.35
CA GLY A 313 14.31 21.29 19.06
C GLY A 313 14.04 20.81 20.48
N ALA A 314 13.83 19.51 20.69
CA ALA A 314 13.66 18.90 22.01
C ALA A 314 14.93 18.97 22.85
N GLY A 315 16.12 18.79 22.21
CA GLY A 315 17.42 18.94 22.87
C GLY A 315 17.69 20.38 23.32
N ILE A 316 17.33 21.38 22.51
CA ILE A 316 17.47 22.81 22.87
C ILE A 316 16.46 23.17 23.99
N ALA A 317 15.22 22.71 23.91
CA ALA A 317 14.22 22.94 24.95
C ALA A 317 14.65 22.37 26.31
N SER A 318 15.26 21.17 26.33
CA SER A 318 15.77 20.56 27.58
C SER A 318 16.98 21.30 28.21
N VAL A 319 17.73 22.05 27.40
CA VAL A 319 18.86 22.87 27.89
C VAL A 319 18.38 24.24 28.41
N VAL A 320 17.28 24.77 27.85
CA VAL A 320 16.70 26.06 28.28
C VAL A 320 15.91 25.89 29.59
N ASP A 321 15.31 24.74 29.85
CA ASP A 321 14.50 24.45 31.05
C ASP A 321 15.34 24.25 32.34
N THR A 322 16.69 24.23 32.21
CA THR A 322 17.59 24.04 33.35
C THR A 322 18.16 25.32 33.94
N ASN A 323 17.75 26.52 33.46
CA ASN A 323 18.35 27.79 33.87
C ASN A 323 17.38 28.91 34.28
N GLU A 324 16.23 28.62 34.92
CA GLU A 324 15.48 29.69 35.63
C GLU A 324 14.71 29.16 36.85
N GLU A 325 15.42 28.97 37.97
CA GLU A 325 14.86 29.23 39.30
C GLU A 325 15.07 30.73 39.59
N ILE A 326 14.10 31.56 39.24
CA ILE A 326 14.02 32.93 39.75
C ILE A 326 13.16 32.89 41.02
N GLU A 327 13.84 32.95 42.14
CA GLU A 327 13.26 33.12 43.47
C GLU A 327 12.76 34.58 43.59
N ILE A 328 11.44 34.80 43.54
CA ILE A 328 10.84 36.07 43.95
C ILE A 328 10.37 35.95 45.40
N ARG A 329 11.12 36.57 46.31
CA ARG A 329 10.67 36.87 47.67
C ARG A 329 9.96 38.24 47.65
N LEU A 330 8.73 38.26 48.16
CA LEU A 330 8.09 39.40 48.79
C LEU A 330 7.89 39.11 50.26
#